data_d9bdbf0b3aa0eba1f5f8ae23fa89a13e
#
_entry.id   d9bdbf0b3aa0eba1f5f8ae23fa89a13e
#
_cell.length_a   1.000
_cell.length_b   1.000
_cell.length_c   1.000
_cell.angle_alpha   90.00
_cell.angle_beta   90.00
_cell.angle_gamma   90.00
#
_symmetry.space_group_name_H-M   'P 1'
#
loop_
_entity.id
_entity.type
_entity.pdbx_description
1 polymer ?
#
loop_
_entity_poly.entity_id
_entity_poly.type
_entity_poly.pdbx_seq_one_letter_code
_entity_poly.pdbx_strand_id
1 'polypeptide(L)'
;YKEDRDPKADPTALILQKRRCTVHFAVDDDDIMMCTELKGNASWFLPFNKGVNGGAGNPVNPNGVRTAYLWEDILGKYSLSDILENYAQITFKEKEVKNKKTGKKEKKTVESIIWPRNHQLDCVRQLLKATREGGVGQKFLIQHSAGSGKSNSITWLAYQLVGLLDGT
;
A
#
# COMPACT_ATOMS: atom_id res chain seq x y z
N TYR A 1 -1.54 -19.53 -4.39
CA TYR A 1 -1.59 -18.65 -3.20
C TYR A 1 -3.03 -18.22 -2.85
N LYS A 2 -3.85 -17.73 -3.80
CA LYS A 2 -5.22 -17.27 -3.52
C LYS A 2 -6.13 -18.38 -3.03
N GLU A 3 -6.00 -19.57 -3.58
CA GLU A 3 -6.80 -20.74 -3.22
C GLU A 3 -6.41 -21.26 -1.84
N ASP A 4 -5.11 -21.29 -1.54
CA ASP A 4 -4.57 -21.79 -0.26
C ASP A 4 -4.77 -20.80 0.90
N ARG A 5 -5.12 -19.56 0.61
CA ARG A 5 -5.29 -18.47 1.59
C ARG A 5 -6.72 -17.91 1.56
N ASP A 6 -7.71 -18.79 1.53
CA ASP A 6 -9.12 -18.41 1.62
C ASP A 6 -9.58 -18.41 3.10
N PRO A 7 -9.95 -17.23 3.65
CA PRO A 7 -10.46 -17.14 5.03
C PRO A 7 -11.73 -17.94 5.28
N LYS A 8 -12.47 -18.29 4.22
CA LYS A 8 -13.69 -19.12 4.35
C LYS A 8 -13.37 -20.60 4.40
N ALA A 9 -12.30 -21.03 3.72
CA ALA A 9 -11.85 -22.43 3.73
C ALA A 9 -11.17 -22.78 5.05
N ASP A 10 -10.47 -21.81 5.68
CA ASP A 10 -9.85 -21.99 6.99
C ASP A 10 -10.23 -20.84 7.95
N PRO A 11 -11.38 -20.95 8.62
CA PRO A 11 -11.83 -19.96 9.61
C PRO A 11 -10.94 -19.90 10.86
N THR A 12 -10.11 -20.91 11.11
CA THR A 12 -9.23 -21.01 12.30
C THR A 12 -7.91 -20.26 12.09
N ALA A 13 -7.49 -20.06 10.85
CA ALA A 13 -6.30 -19.30 10.52
C ALA A 13 -6.55 -17.79 10.72
N LEU A 14 -6.33 -17.31 11.94
CA LEU A 14 -6.63 -15.94 12.34
C LEU A 14 -5.96 -14.89 11.45
N ILE A 15 -4.74 -15.14 10.99
CA ILE A 15 -4.01 -14.19 10.11
C ILE A 15 -4.68 -13.96 8.75
N LEU A 16 -5.54 -14.90 8.31
CA LEU A 16 -6.29 -14.78 7.06
C LEU A 16 -7.56 -13.96 7.24
N GLN A 17 -8.04 -13.82 8.48
CA GLN A 17 -9.29 -13.14 8.76
C GLN A 17 -9.16 -11.63 8.59
N LYS A 18 -10.27 -10.99 8.17
CA LYS A 18 -10.33 -9.54 8.01
C LYS A 18 -9.91 -8.82 9.29
N ARG A 19 -9.12 -7.76 9.17
CA ARG A 19 -8.59 -6.91 10.26
C ARG A 19 -7.54 -7.59 11.16
N ARG A 20 -7.08 -8.79 10.84
CA ARG A 20 -6.01 -9.45 11.61
C ARG A 20 -4.63 -9.11 11.07
N CYS A 21 -4.55 -8.89 9.74
CA CYS A 21 -3.35 -8.38 9.08
C CYS A 21 -3.69 -7.09 8.32
N THR A 22 -2.79 -6.14 8.35
CA THR A 22 -2.91 -4.87 7.61
C THR A 22 -2.63 -5.09 6.12
N VAL A 23 -1.71 -5.98 5.81
CA VAL A 23 -1.28 -6.32 4.45
C VAL A 23 -0.83 -7.77 4.38
N HIS A 24 -1.03 -8.39 3.23
CA HIS A 24 -0.52 -9.70 2.87
C HIS A 24 0.38 -9.54 1.66
N PHE A 25 1.57 -10.12 1.71
CA PHE A 25 2.50 -10.16 0.58
C PHE A 25 2.60 -11.58 0.03
N ALA A 26 2.53 -11.69 -1.30
CA ALA A 26 2.94 -12.87 -2.04
C ALA A 26 4.28 -12.52 -2.70
N VAL A 27 5.31 -13.26 -2.38
CA VAL A 27 6.70 -12.93 -2.70
C VAL A 27 7.35 -14.13 -3.37
N ASP A 28 8.05 -13.88 -4.46
CA ASP A 28 9.04 -14.79 -5.02
C ASP A 28 10.38 -14.06 -5.21
N ASP A 29 11.34 -14.65 -5.91
CA ASP A 29 12.69 -14.09 -6.06
C ASP A 29 12.69 -12.80 -6.91
N ASP A 30 11.72 -12.66 -7.82
CA ASP A 30 11.67 -11.58 -8.82
C ASP A 30 10.59 -10.53 -8.49
N ASP A 31 9.42 -10.95 -7.99
CA ASP A 31 8.25 -10.09 -7.87
C ASP A 31 7.60 -10.11 -6.47
N ILE A 32 6.99 -8.99 -6.10
CA ILE A 32 6.17 -8.86 -4.90
C ILE A 32 4.78 -8.37 -5.28
N MET A 33 3.78 -9.11 -4.82
CA MET A 33 2.37 -8.72 -4.92
C MET A 33 1.81 -8.49 -3.51
N MET A 34 0.99 -7.47 -3.34
CA MET A 34 0.36 -7.15 -2.06
C MET A 34 -1.16 -7.15 -2.13
N CYS A 35 -1.79 -7.49 -1.02
CA CYS A 35 -3.25 -7.46 -0.83
C CYS A 35 -3.59 -7.04 0.59
N THR A 36 -4.59 -6.19 0.78
CA THR A 36 -5.03 -5.73 2.11
C THR A 36 -6.25 -6.50 2.65
N GLU A 37 -6.89 -7.34 1.83
CA GLU A 37 -8.01 -8.19 2.24
C GLU A 37 -8.04 -9.46 1.41
N LEU A 38 -7.87 -10.62 2.06
CA LEU A 38 -7.99 -11.93 1.41
C LEU A 38 -9.47 -12.32 1.25
N LYS A 39 -9.81 -12.84 0.06
CA LYS A 39 -11.15 -13.29 -0.33
C LYS A 39 -11.09 -14.55 -1.20
N GLY A 40 -10.13 -15.43 -0.96
CA GLY A 40 -9.84 -16.56 -1.84
C GLY A 40 -9.54 -16.06 -3.25
N ASN A 41 -10.12 -16.70 -4.26
CA ASN A 41 -9.93 -16.32 -5.68
C ASN A 41 -10.34 -14.87 -6.02
N ALA A 42 -11.21 -14.25 -5.22
CA ALA A 42 -11.62 -12.85 -5.39
C ALA A 42 -10.63 -11.85 -4.73
N SER A 43 -9.53 -12.31 -4.15
CA SER A 43 -8.48 -11.44 -3.60
C SER A 43 -7.86 -10.60 -4.71
N TRP A 44 -7.72 -9.29 -4.45
CA TRP A 44 -7.15 -8.35 -5.40
C TRP A 44 -5.71 -8.02 -5.01
N PHE A 45 -4.76 -8.59 -5.74
CA PHE A 45 -3.33 -8.35 -5.55
C PHE A 45 -2.85 -7.23 -6.48
N LEU A 46 -2.06 -6.33 -5.93
CA LEU A 46 -1.40 -5.23 -6.62
C LEU A 46 0.12 -5.41 -6.57
N PRO A 47 0.86 -5.04 -7.63
CA PRO A 47 2.32 -5.10 -7.59
C PRO A 47 2.88 -4.12 -6.56
N PHE A 48 3.89 -4.60 -5.81
CA PHE A 48 4.66 -3.83 -4.83
C PHE A 48 6.11 -3.63 -5.26
N ASN A 49 6.43 -3.89 -6.52
CA ASN A 49 7.77 -3.80 -7.10
C ASN A 49 8.32 -2.37 -7.13
N LYS A 50 9.66 -2.26 -7.08
CA LYS A 50 10.38 -0.98 -7.18
C LYS A 50 10.26 -0.34 -8.56
N GLY A 51 10.13 -1.15 -9.61
CA GLY A 51 10.21 -0.72 -11.00
C GLY A 51 11.64 -0.72 -11.55
N VAL A 52 11.77 -0.91 -12.86
CA VAL A 52 13.04 -0.87 -13.57
C VAL A 52 12.89 0.04 -14.79
N ASN A 53 13.75 1.06 -14.90
CA ASN A 53 13.75 2.02 -16.02
C ASN A 53 12.37 2.62 -16.34
N GLY A 54 11.59 2.94 -15.30
CA GLY A 54 10.23 3.45 -15.44
C GLY A 54 9.16 2.40 -15.78
N GLY A 55 9.53 1.11 -15.84
CA GLY A 55 8.66 -0.03 -16.10
C GLY A 55 8.38 -0.90 -14.86
N ALA A 56 7.81 -2.06 -15.09
CA ALA A 56 7.50 -3.07 -14.07
C ALA A 56 8.74 -3.82 -13.58
N GLY A 57 8.59 -4.65 -12.54
CA GLY A 57 9.63 -5.54 -12.02
C GLY A 57 10.51 -4.92 -10.95
N ASN A 58 11.57 -5.62 -10.59
CA ASN A 58 12.55 -5.21 -9.59
C ASN A 58 13.97 -5.17 -10.19
N PRO A 59 14.83 -4.21 -9.78
CA PRO A 59 16.21 -4.16 -10.22
C PRO A 59 16.98 -5.41 -9.74
N VAL A 60 18.02 -5.78 -10.47
CA VAL A 60 18.91 -6.87 -10.07
C VAL A 60 19.56 -6.49 -8.73
N ASN A 61 19.53 -7.42 -7.79
CA ASN A 61 20.26 -7.32 -6.53
C ASN A 61 21.53 -8.17 -6.62
N PRO A 62 22.73 -7.58 -6.65
CA PRO A 62 23.96 -8.33 -6.75
C PRO A 62 24.27 -9.20 -5.51
N ASN A 63 23.62 -8.91 -4.38
CA ASN A 63 23.87 -9.57 -3.10
C ASN A 63 22.76 -10.54 -2.68
N GLY A 64 21.77 -10.81 -3.55
CA GLY A 64 20.66 -11.69 -3.20
C GLY A 64 19.51 -11.63 -4.20
N VAL A 65 18.33 -12.03 -3.73
CA VAL A 65 17.12 -11.98 -4.57
C VAL A 65 16.64 -10.54 -4.76
N ARG A 66 15.99 -10.27 -5.88
CA ARG A 66 15.52 -8.93 -6.25
C ARG A 66 14.50 -8.36 -5.27
N THR A 67 13.82 -9.23 -4.56
CA THR A 67 12.76 -8.90 -3.59
C THR A 67 13.25 -8.70 -2.16
N ALA A 68 14.56 -8.86 -1.90
CA ALA A 68 15.16 -8.76 -0.56
C ALA A 68 14.84 -7.44 0.15
N TYR A 69 14.66 -6.35 -0.58
CA TYR A 69 14.31 -5.04 -0.01
C TYR A 69 13.01 -5.07 0.82
N LEU A 70 12.13 -6.07 0.62
CA LEU A 70 10.91 -6.18 1.43
C LEU A 70 11.26 -6.36 2.90
N TRP A 71 12.16 -7.28 3.23
CA TRP A 71 12.54 -7.56 4.63
C TRP A 71 13.73 -6.74 5.09
N GLU A 72 14.63 -6.33 4.20
CA GLU A 72 15.80 -5.54 4.54
C GLU A 72 15.47 -4.06 4.80
N ASP A 73 14.49 -3.51 4.05
CA ASP A 73 14.12 -2.09 4.11
C ASP A 73 12.66 -1.89 4.57
N ILE A 74 11.68 -2.38 3.79
CA ILE A 74 10.26 -2.05 3.99
C ILE A 74 9.72 -2.56 5.33
N LEU A 75 10.03 -3.81 5.70
CA LEU A 75 9.61 -4.43 6.96
C LEU A 75 10.62 -4.21 8.10
N GLY A 76 11.70 -3.46 7.84
CA GLY A 76 12.61 -3.01 8.89
C GLY A 76 11.88 -2.15 9.93
N LYS A 77 12.29 -2.24 11.19
CA LYS A 77 11.59 -1.65 12.35
C LYS A 77 11.15 -0.19 12.12
N TYR A 78 12.06 0.66 11.70
CA TYR A 78 11.77 2.09 11.53
C TYR A 78 10.89 2.37 10.31
N SER A 79 11.15 1.68 9.20
CA SER A 79 10.36 1.81 7.97
C SER A 79 8.94 1.31 8.18
N LEU A 80 8.77 0.15 8.84
CA LEU A 80 7.45 -0.40 9.14
C LEU A 80 6.67 0.51 10.10
N SER A 81 7.31 1.05 11.14
CA SER A 81 6.68 2.00 12.06
C SER A 81 6.22 3.26 11.33
N ASP A 82 7.06 3.84 10.47
CA ASP A 82 6.71 4.98 9.63
C ASP A 82 5.52 4.67 8.70
N ILE A 83 5.50 3.50 8.07
CA ILE A 83 4.38 3.11 7.21
C ILE A 83 3.07 2.98 8.00
N LEU A 84 3.11 2.37 9.17
CA LEU A 84 1.93 2.19 10.01
C LEU A 84 1.41 3.51 10.56
N GLU A 85 2.28 4.44 10.91
CA GLU A 85 1.92 5.74 11.48
C GLU A 85 1.45 6.75 10.42
N ASN A 86 2.15 6.82 9.28
CA ASN A 86 2.00 7.91 8.33
C ASN A 86 1.29 7.54 7.02
N TYR A 87 1.14 6.25 6.70
CA TYR A 87 0.61 5.82 5.39
C TYR A 87 -0.55 4.85 5.50
N ALA A 88 -0.47 3.85 6.38
CA ALA A 88 -1.53 2.85 6.49
C ALA A 88 -2.81 3.47 7.07
N GLN A 89 -3.96 3.24 6.41
CA GLN A 89 -5.22 3.86 6.80
C GLN A 89 -6.38 2.89 6.70
N ILE A 90 -7.32 3.01 7.64
CA ILE A 90 -8.64 2.38 7.51
C ILE A 90 -9.59 3.45 6.94
N THR A 91 -10.21 3.12 5.82
CA THR A 91 -11.16 4.02 5.15
C THR A 91 -12.55 3.42 5.11
N PHE A 92 -13.56 4.28 5.22
CA PHE A 92 -14.96 3.92 5.16
C PHE A 92 -15.59 4.58 3.95
N LYS A 93 -16.22 3.79 3.07
CA LYS A 93 -16.90 4.29 1.87
C LYS A 93 -18.33 3.77 1.84
N GLU A 94 -19.27 4.66 1.63
CA GLU A 94 -20.64 4.25 1.34
C GLU A 94 -20.74 3.70 -0.09
N LYS A 95 -21.30 2.50 -0.23
CA LYS A 95 -21.63 1.90 -1.52
C LYS A 95 -23.11 1.58 -1.56
N GLU A 96 -23.76 1.92 -2.68
CA GLU A 96 -25.10 1.42 -2.94
C GLU A 96 -25.05 -0.06 -3.33
N VAL A 97 -25.70 -0.89 -2.57
CA VAL A 97 -25.81 -2.33 -2.80
C VAL A 97 -27.29 -2.67 -3.00
N LYS A 98 -27.59 -3.40 -4.06
CA LYS A 98 -28.96 -3.89 -4.27
C LYS A 98 -29.23 -5.04 -3.30
N ASN A 99 -30.22 -4.87 -2.43
CA ASN A 99 -30.65 -5.93 -1.52
C ASN A 99 -31.22 -7.08 -2.34
N LYS A 100 -30.62 -8.26 -2.22
CA LYS A 100 -31.03 -9.44 -3.01
C LYS A 100 -32.43 -9.94 -2.69
N LYS A 101 -32.98 -9.63 -1.51
CA LYS A 101 -34.30 -10.07 -1.08
C LYS A 101 -35.40 -9.06 -1.46
N THR A 102 -35.13 -7.78 -1.34
CA THR A 102 -36.14 -6.72 -1.55
C THR A 102 -36.02 -6.00 -2.89
N GLY A 103 -34.90 -6.20 -3.61
CA GLY A 103 -34.60 -5.50 -4.86
C GLY A 103 -34.26 -4.00 -4.69
N LYS A 104 -34.41 -3.44 -3.49
CA LYS A 104 -34.15 -2.02 -3.21
C LYS A 104 -32.66 -1.73 -3.07
N LYS A 105 -32.26 -0.51 -3.44
CA LYS A 105 -30.92 0.00 -3.19
C LYS A 105 -30.79 0.40 -1.73
N GLU A 106 -29.78 -0.12 -1.07
CA GLU A 106 -29.43 0.20 0.32
C GLU A 106 -27.99 0.73 0.35
N LYS A 107 -27.74 1.75 1.15
CA LYS A 107 -26.39 2.23 1.41
C LYS A 107 -25.71 1.31 2.40
N LYS A 108 -24.55 0.77 2.04
CA LYS A 108 -23.72 -0.04 2.92
C LYS A 108 -22.34 0.61 3.07
N THR A 109 -21.95 0.83 4.32
CA THR A 109 -20.57 1.26 4.62
C THR A 109 -19.62 0.08 4.39
N VAL A 110 -18.68 0.27 3.47
CA VAL A 110 -17.61 -0.68 3.19
C VAL A 110 -16.31 -0.13 3.75
N GLU A 111 -15.73 -0.87 4.66
CA GLU A 111 -14.42 -0.60 5.21
C GLU A 111 -13.35 -1.21 4.31
N SER A 112 -12.27 -0.47 4.08
CA SER A 112 -11.08 -0.95 3.38
C SER A 112 -9.82 -0.43 4.05
N ILE A 113 -8.77 -1.24 4.03
CA ILE A 113 -7.44 -0.85 4.47
C ILE A 113 -6.68 -0.36 3.25
N ILE A 114 -6.04 0.81 3.37
CA ILE A 114 -5.09 1.33 2.40
C ILE A 114 -3.69 1.07 2.93
N TRP A 115 -2.87 0.45 2.09
CA TRP A 115 -1.43 0.28 2.29
C TRP A 115 -0.70 0.95 1.12
N PRO A 116 0.39 1.69 1.34
CA PRO A 116 1.08 2.36 0.26
C PRO A 116 1.71 1.34 -0.70
N ARG A 117 1.65 1.60 -2.00
CA ARG A 117 2.44 0.85 -2.99
C ARG A 117 3.88 1.36 -2.95
N ASN A 118 4.84 0.54 -3.39
CA ASN A 118 6.26 0.89 -3.31
C ASN A 118 6.58 2.25 -3.94
N HIS A 119 6.13 2.51 -5.16
CA HIS A 119 6.36 3.79 -5.84
C HIS A 119 5.70 5.00 -5.15
N GLN A 120 4.60 4.81 -4.42
CA GLN A 120 3.96 5.87 -3.65
C GLN A 120 4.78 6.21 -2.41
N LEU A 121 5.22 5.18 -1.70
CA LEU A 121 6.06 5.29 -0.51
C LEU A 121 7.39 5.98 -0.85
N ASP A 122 8.07 5.50 -1.89
CA ASP A 122 9.33 6.06 -2.37
C ASP A 122 9.17 7.54 -2.78
N CYS A 123 8.16 7.85 -3.57
CA CYS A 123 7.86 9.22 -4.00
C CYS A 123 7.67 10.17 -2.82
N VAL A 124 6.84 9.82 -1.84
CA VAL A 124 6.57 10.68 -0.68
C VAL A 124 7.83 10.85 0.17
N ARG A 125 8.58 9.77 0.42
CA ARG A 125 9.83 9.82 1.19
C ARG A 125 10.89 10.69 0.53
N GLN A 126 11.05 10.60 -0.80
CA GLN A 126 11.98 11.45 -1.55
C GLN A 126 11.60 12.93 -1.46
N LEU A 127 10.32 13.26 -1.59
CA LEU A 127 9.83 14.64 -1.49
C LEU A 127 10.02 15.22 -0.09
N LEU A 128 9.71 14.44 0.96
CA LEU A 128 9.94 14.86 2.34
C LEU A 128 11.42 15.11 2.61
N LYS A 129 12.28 14.20 2.13
CA LYS A 129 13.74 14.38 2.23
C LYS A 129 14.20 15.66 1.53
N ALA A 130 13.79 15.85 0.28
CA ALA A 130 14.17 17.04 -0.49
C ALA A 130 13.67 18.33 0.15
N THR A 131 12.48 18.34 0.74
CA THR A 131 11.94 19.49 1.47
C THR A 131 12.71 19.79 2.75
N ARG A 132 13.11 18.75 3.50
CA ARG A 132 13.97 18.92 4.71
C ARG A 132 15.33 19.51 4.37
N GLU A 133 15.94 19.06 3.28
CA GLU A 133 17.30 19.47 2.87
C GLU A 133 17.33 20.83 2.18
N GLY A 134 16.32 21.11 1.33
CA GLY A 134 16.32 22.30 0.47
C GLY A 134 15.30 23.37 0.83
N GLY A 135 14.50 23.15 1.87
CA GLY A 135 13.47 24.11 2.29
C GLY A 135 12.27 24.20 1.34
N VAL A 136 11.43 25.20 1.58
CA VAL A 136 10.22 25.48 0.77
C VAL A 136 10.54 26.20 -0.55
N GLY A 137 9.62 26.15 -1.50
CA GLY A 137 9.73 26.86 -2.79
C GLY A 137 10.33 26.03 -3.93
N GLN A 138 10.73 24.79 -3.67
CA GLN A 138 11.20 23.90 -4.73
C GLN A 138 10.05 23.37 -5.58
N LYS A 139 10.33 23.10 -6.87
CA LYS A 139 9.37 22.55 -7.82
C LYS A 139 9.77 21.13 -8.19
N PHE A 140 8.85 20.19 -8.02
CA PHE A 140 9.04 18.78 -8.34
C PHE A 140 8.04 18.34 -9.41
N LEU A 141 8.50 17.54 -10.36
CA LEU A 141 7.64 16.86 -11.32
C LEU A 141 7.55 15.37 -10.96
N ILE A 142 6.34 14.89 -10.71
CA ILE A 142 6.07 13.49 -10.39
C ILE A 142 5.31 12.88 -11.55
N GLN A 143 5.94 11.95 -12.24
CA GLN A 143 5.34 11.23 -13.36
C GLN A 143 4.96 9.81 -12.95
N HIS A 144 3.68 9.56 -12.73
CA HIS A 144 3.11 8.25 -12.48
C HIS A 144 1.97 7.97 -13.46
N SER A 145 1.79 6.69 -13.83
CA SER A 145 0.71 6.25 -14.73
C SER A 145 -0.68 6.59 -14.20
N ALA A 146 -1.68 6.59 -15.07
CA ALA A 146 -3.08 6.70 -14.66
C ALA A 146 -3.45 5.54 -13.73
N GLY A 147 -4.25 5.82 -12.69
CA GLY A 147 -4.65 4.78 -11.71
C GLY A 147 -3.56 4.33 -10.72
N SER A 148 -2.38 4.95 -10.74
CA SER A 148 -1.29 4.63 -9.80
C SER A 148 -1.55 5.03 -8.35
N GLY A 149 -2.65 5.75 -8.07
CA GLY A 149 -2.99 6.23 -6.73
C GLY A 149 -2.31 7.54 -6.33
N LYS A 150 -2.03 8.42 -7.28
CA LYS A 150 -1.41 9.75 -7.06
C LYS A 150 -2.09 10.57 -5.96
N SER A 151 -3.43 10.50 -5.87
CA SER A 151 -4.18 11.22 -4.83
C SER A 151 -3.77 10.82 -3.42
N ASN A 152 -3.50 9.53 -3.18
CA ASN A 152 -3.01 9.08 -1.89
C ASN A 152 -1.61 9.65 -1.60
N SER A 153 -0.70 9.63 -2.59
CA SER A 153 0.64 10.21 -2.41
C SER A 153 0.59 11.71 -2.07
N ILE A 154 -0.30 12.46 -2.73
CA ILE A 154 -0.52 13.89 -2.44
C ILE A 154 -1.03 14.08 -1.01
N THR A 155 -2.02 13.28 -0.59
CA THR A 155 -2.59 13.36 0.75
C THR A 155 -1.56 13.03 1.83
N TRP A 156 -0.81 11.94 1.68
CA TRP A 156 0.25 11.56 2.62
C TRP A 156 1.36 12.61 2.71
N LEU A 157 1.78 13.15 1.55
CA LEU A 157 2.78 14.21 1.52
C LEU A 157 2.29 15.46 2.25
N ALA A 158 1.09 15.93 1.92
CA ALA A 158 0.52 17.15 2.53
C ALA A 158 0.41 17.01 4.06
N TYR A 159 -0.09 15.85 4.55
CA TYR A 159 -0.22 15.59 5.97
C TYR A 159 1.13 15.59 6.69
N GLN A 160 2.15 14.95 6.11
CA GLN A 160 3.47 14.87 6.73
C GLN A 160 4.25 16.18 6.63
N LEU A 161 4.01 17.00 5.60
CA LEU A 161 4.62 18.33 5.51
C LEU A 161 4.14 19.28 6.62
N VAL A 162 2.87 19.18 7.04
CA VAL A 162 2.38 19.96 8.19
C VAL A 162 3.19 19.63 9.44
N GLY A 163 3.40 18.35 9.73
CA GLY A 163 4.21 17.92 10.88
C GLY A 163 5.68 18.33 10.81
N LEU A 164 6.23 18.57 9.60
CA LEU A 164 7.60 19.10 9.45
C LEU A 164 7.70 20.58 9.82
N LEU A 165 6.64 21.36 9.59
CA LEU A 165 6.61 22.80 9.86
C LEU A 165 6.33 23.11 11.33
N ASP A 166 5.57 22.25 12.01
CA ASP A 166 5.22 22.42 13.43
C ASP A 166 6.33 21.97 14.39
N GLY A 167 7.36 21.29 13.90
CA GLY A 167 8.51 20.79 14.67
C GLY A 167 9.74 21.73 14.73
N THR A 168 9.57 23.00 14.30
CA THR A 168 10.63 24.05 14.38
C THR A 168 10.38 25.07 15.48
#